data_fbc5be22ba8182224b88b3d6287813d1
#
_entry.id   fbc5be22ba8182224b88b3d6287813d1
#
_cell.length_a   1.000
_cell.length_b   1.000
_cell.length_c   1.000
_cell.angle_alpha   90.00
_cell.angle_beta   90.00
_cell.angle_gamma   90.00
#
_symmetry.space_group_name_H-M   'P 1'
#
loop_
_entity.id
_entity.type
_entity.pdbx_description
1 polymer ?
#
loop_
_entity_poly.entity_id
_entity_poly.type
_entity_poly.pdbx_seq_one_letter_code
_entity_poly.pdbx_strand_id
1 'polypeptide(L)' 'MQALIYSNGSQECERAQDLLQSIKEDVRVYNLNKDFTEKEFRAEFGDEAEYPQISIGLNHRGSLKETLQYLFKK' A
#
# COMPACT_ATOMS: atom_id res chain seq x y z
N MET A 1 12.13 6.36 5.91
CA MET A 1 11.52 6.65 4.61
C MET A 1 10.01 6.66 4.75
N GLN A 2 9.33 7.32 3.85
CA GLN A 2 7.87 7.39 3.89
C GLN A 2 7.25 6.22 3.14
N ALA A 3 6.25 5.59 3.74
CA ALA A 3 5.47 4.54 3.11
C ALA A 3 4.06 5.06 2.81
N LEU A 4 3.53 4.73 1.65
CA LEU A 4 2.18 5.10 1.23
C LEU A 4 1.37 3.82 1.01
N ILE A 5 0.15 3.80 1.54
CA ILE A 5 -0.76 2.68 1.37
C ILE A 5 -2.06 3.18 0.76
N TYR A 6 -2.46 2.59 -0.37
CA TYR A 6 -3.75 2.83 -1.00
C TYR A 6 -4.70 1.74 -0.52
N SER A 7 -5.66 2.11 0.32
CA SER A 7 -6.48 1.19 1.08
C SER A 7 -7.94 1.25 0.67
N ASN A 8 -8.60 0.10 0.67
CA ASN A 8 -10.05 0.02 0.53
C ASN A 8 -10.74 -0.37 1.85
N GLY A 9 -10.01 -0.31 2.96
CA GLY A 9 -10.55 -0.64 4.28
C GLY A 9 -10.56 -2.14 4.59
N SER A 10 -9.92 -2.96 3.77
CA SER A 10 -9.89 -4.40 4.01
C SER A 10 -8.93 -4.76 5.15
N GLN A 11 -9.06 -5.98 5.64
CA GLN A 11 -8.19 -6.48 6.70
C GLN A 11 -6.73 -6.54 6.27
N GLU A 12 -6.46 -6.85 5.01
CA GLU A 12 -5.11 -6.86 4.48
C GLU A 12 -4.47 -5.47 4.52
N CYS A 13 -5.28 -4.43 4.28
CA CYS A 13 -4.81 -3.07 4.37
C CYS A 13 -4.42 -2.70 5.80
N GLU A 14 -5.20 -3.15 6.78
CA GLU A 14 -4.86 -2.94 8.18
C GLU A 14 -3.57 -3.65 8.57
N ARG A 15 -3.39 -4.87 8.09
CA ARG A 15 -2.16 -5.63 8.33
C ARG A 15 -0.94 -4.94 7.72
N ALA A 16 -1.09 -4.41 6.52
CA ALA A 16 -0.01 -3.68 5.87
C ALA A 16 0.37 -2.44 6.66
N GLN A 17 -0.62 -1.71 7.15
CA GLN A 17 -0.39 -0.53 7.97
C GLN A 17 0.35 -0.90 9.26
N ASP A 18 -0.10 -1.92 9.96
CA ASP A 18 0.51 -2.37 11.20
C ASP A 18 1.96 -2.82 10.98
N LEU A 19 2.19 -3.56 9.90
CA LEU A 19 3.53 -4.02 9.56
C LEU A 19 4.50 -2.85 9.35
N LEU A 20 4.08 -1.89 8.53
CA LEU A 20 4.95 -0.77 8.20
C LEU A 20 5.19 0.14 9.40
N GLN A 21 4.18 0.32 10.24
CA GLN A 21 4.35 1.08 11.48
C GLN A 21 5.30 0.37 12.44
N SER A 22 5.27 -0.96 12.48
CA SER A 22 6.14 -1.71 13.40
C SER A 22 7.62 -1.63 13.03
N ILE A 23 7.94 -1.35 11.77
CA ILE A 23 9.32 -1.16 11.33
C ILE A 23 9.72 0.32 11.32
N LYS A 24 8.93 1.17 11.95
CA LYS A 24 9.19 2.60 12.16
C LYS A 24 9.24 3.43 10.87
N GLU A 25 8.46 3.02 9.88
CA GLU A 25 8.28 3.84 8.69
C GLU A 25 7.23 4.92 8.96
N ASP A 26 7.37 6.07 8.31
CA ASP A 26 6.31 7.08 8.27
C ASP A 26 5.23 6.58 7.32
N VAL A 27 4.10 6.18 7.87
CA VAL A 27 3.04 5.56 7.08
C VAL A 27 1.92 6.55 6.82
N ARG A 28 1.56 6.73 5.54
CA ARG A 28 0.37 7.46 5.14
C ARG A 28 -0.59 6.50 4.48
N VAL A 29 -1.85 6.59 4.88
CA VAL A 29 -2.91 5.75 4.32
C VAL A 29 -3.86 6.62 3.53
N TYR A 30 -4.04 6.31 2.26
CA TYR A 30 -5.04 6.93 1.39
C TYR A 30 -6.22 5.97 1.27
N ASN A 31 -7.41 6.48 1.55
CA ASN A 31 -8.61 5.65 1.58
C ASN A 31 -9.45 5.84 0.33
N LEU A 32 -9.94 4.72 -0.21
CA LEU A 32 -10.80 4.70 -1.38
C LEU A 32 -12.05 5.55 -1.14
N ASN A 33 -12.42 6.35 -2.12
CA ASN A 33 -13.58 7.26 -2.11
C ASN A 33 -13.46 8.40 -1.10
N LYS A 34 -12.33 8.53 -0.43
CA LYS A 34 -12.05 9.66 0.45
C LYS A 34 -10.85 10.45 -0.07
N ASP A 35 -9.74 9.76 -0.32
CA ASP A 35 -8.51 10.38 -0.79
C ASP A 35 -8.25 10.14 -2.27
N PHE A 36 -8.88 9.11 -2.82
CA PHE A 36 -8.78 8.78 -4.24
C PHE A 36 -10.03 8.00 -4.66
N THR A 37 -10.26 7.89 -5.98
CA THR A 37 -11.35 7.08 -6.52
C THR A 37 -10.79 5.79 -7.10
N GLU A 38 -11.67 4.79 -7.27
CA GLU A 38 -11.26 3.54 -7.89
C GLU A 38 -10.77 3.76 -9.32
N LYS A 39 -11.38 4.70 -10.05
CA LYS A 39 -10.93 5.05 -11.39
C LYS A 39 -9.49 5.55 -11.38
N GLU A 40 -9.16 6.42 -10.44
CA GLU A 40 -7.79 6.92 -10.29
C GLU A 40 -6.82 5.80 -9.91
N PHE A 41 -7.25 4.92 -9.02
CA PHE A 41 -6.45 3.78 -8.59
C PHE A 41 -6.12 2.85 -9.77
N ARG A 42 -7.12 2.52 -10.57
CA ARG A 42 -6.90 1.63 -11.71
C ARG A 42 -6.09 2.29 -12.82
N ALA A 43 -6.23 3.59 -12.99
CA ALA A 43 -5.40 4.33 -13.95
C ALA A 43 -3.92 4.33 -13.53
N GLU A 44 -3.66 4.37 -12.23
CA GLU A 44 -2.30 4.40 -11.70
C GLU A 44 -1.66 3.02 -11.64
N PHE A 45 -2.41 2.01 -11.18
CA PHE A 45 -1.86 0.68 -10.88
C PHE A 45 -2.32 -0.42 -11.81
N GLY A 46 -3.29 -0.16 -12.69
CA GLY A 46 -3.83 -1.13 -13.63
C GLY A 46 -5.18 -1.68 -13.21
N ASP A 47 -5.92 -2.23 -14.19
CA ASP A 47 -7.28 -2.72 -13.96
C ASP A 47 -7.34 -3.95 -13.06
N GLU A 48 -6.27 -4.70 -12.98
CA GLU A 48 -6.20 -5.93 -12.18
C GLU A 48 -5.47 -5.72 -10.86
N ALA A 49 -5.13 -4.49 -10.52
CA ALA A 49 -4.42 -4.22 -9.29
C ALA A 49 -5.28 -4.53 -8.07
N GLU A 50 -4.65 -5.12 -7.07
CA GLU A 50 -5.32 -5.51 -5.82
C GLU A 50 -4.97 -4.54 -4.70
N TYR A 51 -5.84 -4.45 -3.71
CA TYR A 51 -5.57 -3.69 -2.50
C TYR A 51 -4.91 -4.61 -1.46
N PRO A 52 -4.03 -4.07 -0.62
CA PRO A 52 -3.48 -2.72 -0.68
C PRO A 52 -2.41 -2.59 -1.76
N GLN A 53 -2.19 -1.36 -2.24
CA GLN A 53 -1.01 -1.04 -3.05
C GLN A 53 -0.08 -0.19 -2.21
N ILE A 54 1.18 -0.55 -2.16
CA ILE A 54 2.13 0.01 -1.21
C ILE A 54 3.32 0.58 -1.96
N SER A 55 3.72 1.79 -1.57
CA SER A 55 4.94 2.42 -2.06
C SER A 55 5.83 2.76 -0.87
N ILE A 56 7.11 2.48 -0.98
CA ILE A 56 8.09 2.82 0.05
C ILE A 56 9.13 3.75 -0.57
N GLY A 57 9.24 4.94 0.00
CA GLY A 57 10.04 6.00 -0.60
C GLY A 57 9.45 6.41 -1.94
N LEU A 58 10.26 6.38 -2.99
CA LEU A 58 9.82 6.69 -4.35
C LEU A 58 9.50 5.43 -5.17
N ASN A 59 9.52 4.26 -4.54
CA ASN A 59 9.40 2.99 -5.25
C ASN A 59 8.09 2.29 -4.89
N HIS A 60 7.28 2.02 -5.91
CA HIS A 60 6.08 1.22 -5.75
C HIS A 60 6.45 -0.23 -5.47
N ARG A 61 5.87 -0.82 -4.43
CA ARG A 61 6.17 -2.19 -4.02
C ARG A 61 5.08 -3.18 -4.37
N GLY A 62 3.91 -2.71 -4.78
CA GLY A 62 2.81 -3.57 -5.14
C GLY A 62 1.87 -3.85 -3.97
N SER A 63 1.33 -5.06 -3.92
CA SER A 63 0.41 -5.47 -2.86
C SER A 63 1.16 -5.83 -1.58
N LEU A 64 0.40 -6.23 -0.55
CA LEU A 64 1.01 -6.67 0.71
C LEU A 64 1.99 -7.81 0.50
N LYS A 65 1.68 -8.76 -0.37
CA LYS A 65 2.56 -9.90 -0.64
C LYS A 65 3.91 -9.45 -1.19
N GLU A 66 3.91 -8.58 -2.19
CA GLU A 66 5.15 -8.08 -2.77
C GLU A 66 5.93 -7.24 -1.76
N THR A 67 5.23 -6.49 -0.92
CA THR A 67 5.88 -5.69 0.11
C THR A 67 6.57 -6.58 1.14
N LEU A 68 5.92 -7.66 1.55
CA LEU A 68 6.52 -8.63 2.47
C LEU A 68 7.77 -9.25 1.87
N GLN A 69 7.73 -9.60 0.60
CA GLN A 69 8.91 -10.13 -0.08
C GLN A 69 10.05 -9.14 -0.09
N TYR A 70 9.75 -7.86 -0.34
CA TYR A 70 10.76 -6.81 -0.34
C TYR A 70 11.39 -6.65 1.05
N LEU A 71 10.57 -6.61 2.11
CA LEU A 71 11.04 -6.33 3.45
C LEU A 71 11.83 -7.48 4.07
N PHE A 72 11.47 -8.71 3.75
CA PHE A 72 12.05 -9.89 4.39
C PHE A 72 12.95 -10.71 3.47
N LYS A 73 13.11 -10.28 2.26
CA LYS A 73 14.05 -10.92 1.32
C LYS A 73 15.46 -10.49 1.63
N LYS A 74 16.34 -11.44 1.67
CA LYS A 74 17.77 -11.18 1.85
C LYS A 74 18.55 -11.65 0.64
#